data_9de35686ed8993f1a5523b10f15f2686
#
_entry.id   9de35686ed8993f1a5523b10f15f2686
#
_cell.length_a   1.000
_cell.length_b   1.000
_cell.length_c   1.000
_cell.angle_alpha   90.00
_cell.angle_beta   90.00
_cell.angle_gamma   90.00
#
_symmetry.space_group_name_H-M   'P 1'
#
loop_
_entity.id
_entity.type
_entity.pdbx_description
1 polymer ?
#
loop_
_entity_poly.entity_id
_entity_poly.type
_entity_poly.pdbx_seq_one_letter_code
_entity_poly.pdbx_strand_id
1 'polypeptide(L)'
;MEFITLELRPRLQSCNVFISMRKDLCLKNVRIKLLESTMVLIVEDYSISFLLPSVKIIPTSLSMLNIMNNWVCFRLQTAPLESAFGSFSTEVMTNLNKLVQSNTHSQSIVNDIKLLFETSKCTILCTCCKNVISKLISFKRFLPLPDAEYDPDEWFCCKHSCNSVSNSVQPQESDYLYGSCFSVLHKSIFASNVCTDNKTLSCNKCLLHIGTFHAYNLFKIWNCCVDYKPENSTLSITNATNPLNDFLILIKTSLSEILGEEIVLQTSIGKQTHRLLIKPMDCKLNLITEPDHVTVCDTDTISLQQKYAAKVLYKYEKNKEFTIITNYLNVKYHDVGLPLIEAGLNYLLSSTKRLPHVYRTAAIDYFLGYIIL
;
A
#
# COMPACT_ATOMS: atom_id res chain seq x y z
N MET A 1 23.33 8.44 13.97
CA MET A 1 22.63 8.32 12.68
C MET A 1 21.14 8.20 12.94
N GLU A 2 20.28 8.79 12.10
CA GLU A 2 18.83 8.64 12.19
C GLU A 2 18.32 7.62 11.18
N PHE A 3 18.72 7.77 9.91
CA PHE A 3 18.30 6.90 8.81
C PHE A 3 19.45 6.63 7.86
N ILE A 4 19.42 5.47 7.22
CA ILE A 4 20.19 5.19 6.02
C ILE A 4 19.26 4.63 4.94
N THR A 5 19.35 5.15 3.74
CA THR A 5 18.56 4.71 2.59
C THR A 5 19.45 4.61 1.37
N LEU A 6 19.49 3.44 0.76
CA LEU A 6 20.21 3.20 -0.47
C LEU A 6 19.23 2.79 -1.56
N GLU A 7 19.28 3.49 -2.69
CA GLU A 7 18.54 3.12 -3.91
C GLU A 7 19.47 2.30 -4.80
N LEU A 8 19.42 1.01 -4.71
CA LEU A 8 20.18 0.12 -5.58
C LEU A 8 19.43 -0.10 -6.89
N ARG A 9 20.09 0.19 -7.99
CA ARG A 9 19.64 -0.04 -9.37
C ARG A 9 20.54 -1.06 -10.04
N PRO A 10 20.24 -2.36 -9.94
CA PRO A 10 21.13 -3.42 -10.42
C PRO A 10 21.45 -3.31 -11.91
N ARG A 11 20.45 -2.95 -12.75
CA ARG A 11 20.64 -2.79 -14.20
C ARG A 11 21.59 -1.65 -14.58
N LEU A 12 21.64 -0.60 -13.76
CA LEU A 12 22.55 0.54 -13.96
C LEU A 12 23.85 0.38 -13.19
N GLN A 13 24.01 -0.73 -12.47
CA GLN A 13 25.16 -1.01 -11.59
C GLN A 13 25.50 0.20 -10.70
N SER A 14 24.48 0.85 -10.16
CA SER A 14 24.63 2.07 -9.40
C SER A 14 23.74 2.08 -8.16
N CYS A 15 24.23 2.77 -7.14
CA CYS A 15 23.52 2.94 -5.88
C CYS A 15 23.60 4.39 -5.43
N ASN A 16 22.46 5.02 -5.18
CA ASN A 16 22.40 6.32 -4.53
C ASN A 16 22.29 6.09 -3.02
N VAL A 17 23.10 6.79 -2.24
CA VAL A 17 23.17 6.67 -0.79
C VAL A 17 22.72 7.96 -0.13
N PHE A 18 21.81 7.86 0.83
CA PHE A 18 21.30 8.96 1.63
C PHE A 18 21.40 8.57 3.11
N ILE A 19 22.24 9.26 3.86
CA ILE A 19 22.46 9.03 5.29
C ILE A 19 22.03 10.28 6.05
N SER A 20 21.05 10.14 6.94
CA SER A 20 20.63 11.17 7.88
C SER A 20 21.38 11.01 9.18
N MET A 21 22.09 12.04 9.56
CA MET A 21 22.80 12.12 10.84
C MET A 21 21.96 12.89 11.85
N ARG A 22 22.20 12.68 13.14
CA ARG A 22 21.59 13.47 14.19
C ARG A 22 22.00 14.94 14.04
N LYS A 23 21.11 15.83 14.35
CA LYS A 23 21.28 17.29 14.16
C LYS A 23 22.36 17.90 15.04
N ASP A 24 22.73 17.22 16.12
CA ASP A 24 23.78 17.63 17.06
C ASP A 24 25.20 17.36 16.54
N LEU A 25 25.36 16.58 15.47
CA LEU A 25 26.65 16.25 14.88
C LEU A 25 27.06 17.28 13.82
N CYS A 26 28.31 17.74 13.95
CA CYS A 26 28.90 18.65 12.95
C CYS A 26 29.46 17.83 11.77
N LEU A 27 28.97 18.08 10.58
CA LEU A 27 29.39 17.36 9.36
C LEU A 27 30.56 18.06 8.60
N LYS A 28 31.48 18.72 9.30
CA LYS A 28 32.59 19.44 8.65
C LYS A 28 33.68 18.54 8.07
N ASN A 29 33.96 17.40 8.72
CA ASN A 29 35.06 16.49 8.36
C ASN A 29 34.55 15.09 8.05
N VAL A 30 33.65 14.97 7.08
CA VAL A 30 33.10 13.68 6.66
C VAL A 30 34.11 12.96 5.76
N ARG A 31 34.44 11.72 6.10
CA ARG A 31 35.23 10.80 5.28
C ARG A 31 34.44 9.54 5.02
N ILE A 32 34.53 9.03 3.81
CA ILE A 32 33.85 7.80 3.38
C ILE A 32 34.92 6.83 2.89
N LYS A 33 34.97 5.65 3.49
CA LYS A 33 35.83 4.55 3.06
C LYS A 33 34.94 3.47 2.46
N LEU A 34 35.18 3.10 1.21
CA LEU A 34 34.47 2.05 0.50
C LEU A 34 35.36 0.80 0.43
N LEU A 35 34.79 -0.34 0.82
CA LEU A 35 35.37 -1.68 0.63
C LEU A 35 34.39 -2.48 -0.23
N GLU A 36 34.75 -3.66 -0.69
CA GLU A 36 33.90 -4.47 -1.59
C GLU A 36 32.53 -4.81 -1.02
N SER A 37 32.40 -5.03 0.28
CA SER A 37 31.13 -5.40 0.94
C SER A 37 30.69 -4.41 2.01
N THR A 38 31.52 -3.43 2.34
CA THR A 38 31.30 -2.55 3.49
C THR A 38 31.57 -1.10 3.11
N MET A 39 30.72 -0.24 3.61
CA MET A 39 30.88 1.21 3.53
C MET A 39 31.11 1.73 4.95
N VAL A 40 32.14 2.54 5.17
CA VAL A 40 32.44 3.15 6.45
C VAL A 40 32.29 4.67 6.34
N LEU A 41 31.42 5.22 7.18
CA LEU A 41 31.25 6.65 7.34
C LEU A 41 32.00 7.10 8.60
N ILE A 42 32.90 8.05 8.44
CA ILE A 42 33.69 8.63 9.53
C ILE A 42 33.35 10.12 9.61
N VAL A 43 32.89 10.55 10.79
CA VAL A 43 32.55 11.95 11.08
C VAL A 43 33.24 12.32 12.39
N GLU A 44 34.27 13.15 12.31
CA GLU A 44 35.15 13.46 13.46
C GLU A 44 35.73 12.17 14.10
N ASP A 45 35.39 11.92 15.37
CA ASP A 45 35.82 10.71 16.12
C ASP A 45 34.79 9.56 16.04
N TYR A 46 33.69 9.76 15.32
CA TYR A 46 32.62 8.79 15.20
C TYR A 46 32.72 8.01 13.88
N SER A 47 32.71 6.70 13.95
CA SER A 47 32.79 5.81 12.80
C SER A 47 31.65 4.80 12.80
N ILE A 48 30.95 4.66 11.69
CA ILE A 48 29.92 3.64 11.48
C ILE A 48 30.25 2.84 10.23
N SER A 49 30.16 1.54 10.34
CA SER A 49 30.31 0.60 9.22
C SER A 49 28.95 0.07 8.79
N PHE A 50 28.70 -0.01 7.49
CA PHE A 50 27.49 -0.54 6.89
C PHE A 50 27.84 -1.72 6.01
N LEU A 51 27.28 -2.87 6.33
CA LEU A 51 27.42 -4.08 5.52
C LEU A 51 26.29 -4.13 4.49
N LEU A 52 26.62 -4.12 3.20
CA LEU A 52 25.65 -4.19 2.11
C LEU A 52 25.34 -5.65 1.76
N PRO A 53 24.04 -6.00 1.70
CA PRO A 53 23.63 -7.32 1.22
C PRO A 53 23.69 -7.39 -0.31
N SER A 54 23.95 -8.55 -0.83
CA SER A 54 23.69 -8.97 -2.23
C SER A 54 24.43 -8.24 -3.36
N VAL A 55 25.36 -7.32 -3.06
CA VAL A 55 26.14 -6.60 -4.09
C VAL A 55 27.57 -6.33 -3.61
N LYS A 56 28.49 -6.21 -4.56
CA LYS A 56 29.84 -5.68 -4.31
C LYS A 56 29.89 -4.22 -4.64
N ILE A 57 30.55 -3.42 -3.80
CA ILE A 57 30.86 -2.02 -4.05
C ILE A 57 32.13 -1.97 -4.87
N ILE A 58 32.20 -1.06 -5.84
CA ILE A 58 33.46 -0.70 -6.52
C ILE A 58 34.12 0.41 -5.70
N PRO A 59 35.24 0.15 -4.98
CA PRO A 59 35.75 1.08 -3.96
C PRO A 59 36.18 2.46 -4.51
N THR A 60 36.55 2.53 -5.79
CA THR A 60 37.00 3.76 -6.46
C THR A 60 35.87 4.56 -7.10
N SER A 61 34.60 4.14 -6.92
CA SER A 61 33.47 4.67 -7.68
C SER A 61 32.70 5.79 -6.99
N LEU A 62 33.16 6.27 -5.84
CA LEU A 62 32.48 7.33 -5.10
C LEU A 62 32.36 8.58 -5.96
N SER A 63 31.13 9.05 -6.11
CA SER A 63 30.82 10.23 -6.90
C SER A 63 29.66 11.02 -6.30
N MET A 64 29.50 12.27 -6.73
CA MET A 64 28.39 13.16 -6.34
C MET A 64 28.27 13.34 -4.81
N LEU A 65 29.40 13.36 -4.09
CA LEU A 65 29.36 13.62 -2.66
C LEU A 65 28.79 15.01 -2.38
N ASN A 66 27.70 15.04 -1.64
CA ASN A 66 27.01 16.26 -1.25
C ASN A 66 26.64 16.18 0.22
N ILE A 67 27.04 17.16 1.00
CA ILE A 67 26.73 17.25 2.43
C ILE A 67 25.77 18.44 2.59
N MET A 68 24.58 18.16 3.07
CA MET A 68 23.50 19.13 3.22
C MET A 68 22.90 19.06 4.61
N ASN A 69 23.06 20.09 5.41
CA ASN A 69 22.58 20.12 6.80
C ASN A 69 23.06 18.87 7.58
N ASN A 70 22.14 17.98 7.90
CA ASN A 70 22.41 16.71 8.59
C ASN A 70 22.43 15.49 7.65
N TRP A 71 22.56 15.69 6.33
CA TRP A 71 22.57 14.62 5.35
C TRP A 71 23.91 14.48 4.66
N VAL A 72 24.35 13.23 4.49
CA VAL A 72 25.48 12.83 3.64
C VAL A 72 24.92 12.05 2.47
N CYS A 73 25.08 12.58 1.26
CA CYS A 73 24.54 12.02 0.04
C CYS A 73 25.65 11.76 -0.96
N PHE A 74 25.68 10.60 -1.58
CA PHE A 74 26.64 10.27 -2.63
C PHE A 74 26.14 9.13 -3.50
N ARG A 75 26.86 8.89 -4.58
CA ARG A 75 26.59 7.77 -5.49
C ARG A 75 27.81 6.89 -5.56
N LEU A 76 27.58 5.58 -5.67
CA LEU A 76 28.61 4.57 -5.89
C LEU A 76 28.18 3.61 -7.00
N GLN A 77 29.16 2.93 -7.60
CA GLN A 77 28.91 1.82 -8.52
C GLN A 77 28.96 0.50 -7.77
N THR A 78 28.19 -0.44 -8.25
CA THR A 78 28.08 -1.78 -7.67
C THR A 78 28.29 -2.83 -8.75
N ALA A 79 28.72 -4.01 -8.34
CA ALA A 79 28.80 -5.20 -9.18
C ALA A 79 27.99 -6.32 -8.55
N PRO A 80 27.45 -7.28 -9.32
CA PRO A 80 26.82 -8.45 -8.80
C PRO A 80 27.83 -9.30 -8.00
N LEU A 81 27.36 -10.03 -6.98
CA LEU A 81 28.21 -10.92 -6.16
C LEU A 81 28.81 -12.06 -6.99
N GLU A 82 28.02 -12.59 -7.92
CA GLU A 82 28.45 -13.64 -8.85
C GLU A 82 28.63 -13.02 -10.23
N SER A 83 29.81 -13.20 -10.81
CA SER A 83 30.05 -12.87 -12.22
C SER A 83 29.38 -13.95 -13.08
N ALA A 84 28.12 -13.72 -13.45
CA ALA A 84 27.49 -14.52 -14.48
C ALA A 84 28.12 -14.18 -15.85
N PHE A 85 29.29 -14.74 -16.11
CA PHE A 85 29.88 -14.71 -17.43
C PHE A 85 28.93 -15.43 -18.42
N GLY A 86 28.34 -14.68 -19.32
CA GLY A 86 27.58 -15.20 -20.45
C GLY A 86 26.10 -15.50 -20.23
N SER A 87 25.54 -15.27 -19.05
CA SER A 87 24.09 -15.32 -18.90
C SER A 87 23.54 -13.91 -19.05
N PHE A 88 22.89 -13.62 -20.19
CA PHE A 88 21.77 -12.70 -20.14
C PHE A 88 20.83 -13.32 -19.10
N SER A 89 20.77 -12.77 -17.91
CA SER A 89 19.68 -13.09 -17.00
C SER A 89 18.42 -12.64 -17.74
N THR A 90 17.81 -13.53 -18.48
CA THR A 90 16.42 -13.41 -18.83
C THR A 90 15.74 -13.38 -17.48
N GLU A 91 15.42 -12.19 -17.01
CA GLU A 91 14.41 -11.99 -15.99
C GLU A 91 13.16 -12.63 -16.60
N VAL A 92 12.96 -13.91 -16.33
CA VAL A 92 11.66 -14.50 -16.49
C VAL A 92 10.78 -13.58 -15.65
N MET A 93 9.88 -12.87 -16.29
CA MET A 93 8.81 -12.17 -15.62
C MET A 93 8.01 -13.24 -14.89
N THR A 94 8.55 -13.72 -13.79
CA THR A 94 7.78 -14.50 -12.84
C THR A 94 6.69 -13.56 -12.44
N ASN A 95 5.46 -13.93 -12.85
CA ASN A 95 4.26 -13.17 -12.55
C ASN A 95 4.40 -12.56 -11.17
N LEU A 96 4.28 -11.24 -11.07
CA LEU A 96 4.21 -10.50 -9.81
C LEU A 96 3.20 -11.13 -8.83
N ASN A 97 2.29 -11.96 -9.34
CA ASN A 97 1.38 -12.83 -8.60
C ASN A 97 2.05 -13.79 -7.60
N LYS A 98 3.37 -14.06 -7.70
CA LYS A 98 4.10 -14.78 -6.66
C LYS A 98 4.54 -13.89 -5.50
N LEU A 99 4.59 -12.57 -5.68
CA LEU A 99 4.82 -11.61 -4.58
C LEU A 99 3.55 -11.34 -3.76
N VAL A 100 2.38 -11.70 -4.28
CA VAL A 100 1.07 -11.59 -3.58
C VAL A 100 0.83 -12.80 -2.65
N GLN A 101 1.80 -13.63 -2.34
CA GLN A 101 1.65 -14.71 -1.36
C GLN A 101 1.54 -14.25 0.11
N SER A 102 1.23 -12.99 0.38
CA SER A 102 0.84 -12.54 1.72
C SER A 102 -0.68 -12.63 2.00
N ASN A 103 -1.40 -13.51 1.32
CA ASN A 103 -2.84 -13.75 1.55
C ASN A 103 -3.18 -14.40 2.91
N THR A 104 -2.19 -14.75 3.71
CA THR A 104 -2.41 -15.36 5.04
C THR A 104 -3.14 -14.42 6.01
N HIS A 105 -2.88 -13.11 5.93
CA HIS A 105 -3.51 -12.15 6.83
C HIS A 105 -4.98 -11.88 6.47
N SER A 106 -5.31 -11.78 5.19
CA SER A 106 -6.69 -11.59 4.72
C SER A 106 -7.55 -12.81 5.04
N GLN A 107 -7.01 -14.01 4.90
CA GLN A 107 -7.72 -15.25 5.26
C GLN A 107 -7.99 -15.37 6.76
N SER A 108 -7.08 -14.92 7.64
CA SER A 108 -7.33 -14.95 9.09
C SER A 108 -8.50 -14.06 9.47
N ILE A 109 -8.59 -12.85 8.93
CA ILE A 109 -9.68 -11.90 9.21
C ILE A 109 -11.03 -12.44 8.72
N VAL A 110 -11.07 -13.02 7.53
CA VAL A 110 -12.29 -13.64 7.01
C VAL A 110 -12.73 -14.82 7.86
N ASN A 111 -11.80 -15.61 8.37
CA ASN A 111 -12.10 -16.71 9.28
C ASN A 111 -12.67 -16.20 10.61
N ASP A 112 -12.14 -15.11 11.17
CA ASP A 112 -12.66 -14.49 12.39
C ASP A 112 -14.06 -13.92 12.17
N ILE A 113 -14.33 -13.27 11.05
CA ILE A 113 -15.66 -12.78 10.67
C ILE A 113 -16.61 -13.95 10.46
N LYS A 114 -16.19 -15.00 9.77
CA LYS A 114 -16.98 -16.21 9.56
C LYS A 114 -17.37 -16.86 10.88
N LEU A 115 -16.39 -17.08 11.76
CA LEU A 115 -16.63 -17.65 13.09
C LEU A 115 -17.64 -16.80 13.90
N LEU A 116 -17.53 -15.48 13.81
CA LEU A 116 -18.45 -14.57 14.46
C LEU A 116 -19.90 -14.76 13.99
N PHE A 117 -20.12 -14.86 12.67
CA PHE A 117 -21.45 -15.04 12.09
C PHE A 117 -21.99 -16.48 12.21
N GLU A 118 -21.13 -17.46 12.39
CA GLU A 118 -21.53 -18.84 12.72
C GLU A 118 -22.06 -18.96 14.16
N THR A 119 -21.53 -18.14 15.08
CA THR A 119 -21.88 -18.20 16.50
C THR A 119 -22.99 -17.25 16.91
N SER A 120 -23.20 -16.14 16.20
CA SER A 120 -24.18 -15.12 16.57
C SER A 120 -24.63 -14.29 15.37
N LYS A 121 -25.83 -13.71 15.48
CA LYS A 121 -26.24 -12.63 14.59
C LYS A 121 -25.47 -11.37 14.94
N CYS A 122 -25.13 -10.57 13.93
CA CYS A 122 -24.36 -9.34 14.13
C CYS A 122 -25.02 -8.15 13.46
N THR A 123 -24.69 -6.96 13.96
CA THR A 123 -24.94 -5.70 13.27
C THR A 123 -23.62 -5.13 12.76
N ILE A 124 -23.67 -4.46 11.61
CA ILE A 124 -22.54 -3.72 11.07
C ILE A 124 -22.60 -2.28 11.59
N LEU A 125 -21.46 -1.78 12.04
CA LEU A 125 -21.30 -0.43 12.57
C LEU A 125 -20.36 0.37 11.66
N CYS A 126 -20.57 1.67 11.59
CA CYS A 126 -19.59 2.59 11.00
C CYS A 126 -18.35 2.67 11.90
N THR A 127 -17.16 2.42 11.37
CA THR A 127 -15.89 2.50 12.12
C THR A 127 -15.67 3.87 12.76
N CYS A 128 -16.05 4.96 12.08
CA CYS A 128 -15.81 6.34 12.54
C CYS A 128 -16.68 6.73 13.74
N CYS A 129 -18.00 6.57 13.65
CA CYS A 129 -18.95 7.09 14.65
C CYS A 129 -19.74 6.02 15.38
N LYS A 130 -19.46 4.74 15.14
CA LYS A 130 -20.13 3.56 15.71
C LYS A 130 -21.65 3.53 15.48
N ASN A 131 -22.14 4.29 14.50
CA ASN A 131 -23.53 4.24 14.08
C ASN A 131 -23.85 2.86 13.51
N VAL A 132 -25.01 2.30 13.88
CA VAL A 132 -25.50 1.01 13.34
C VAL A 132 -25.94 1.26 11.90
N ILE A 133 -25.35 0.59 10.93
CA ILE A 133 -25.62 0.77 9.50
C ILE A 133 -26.30 -0.42 8.85
N SER A 134 -26.46 -1.53 9.57
CA SER A 134 -27.20 -2.70 9.08
C SER A 134 -28.32 -3.10 10.02
N LYS A 135 -29.24 -3.92 9.51
CA LYS A 135 -30.14 -4.74 10.32
C LYS A 135 -29.33 -5.78 11.09
N LEU A 136 -29.96 -6.50 12.01
CA LEU A 136 -29.38 -7.69 12.60
C LEU A 136 -29.34 -8.80 11.54
N ILE A 137 -28.15 -9.28 11.20
CA ILE A 137 -27.90 -10.19 10.07
C ILE A 137 -27.20 -11.48 10.49
N SER A 138 -27.40 -12.50 9.70
CA SER A 138 -26.67 -13.76 9.73
C SER A 138 -26.37 -14.16 8.30
N PHE A 139 -25.10 -14.40 8.00
CA PHE A 139 -24.69 -14.88 6.68
C PHE A 139 -24.64 -16.40 6.66
N LYS A 140 -25.13 -16.99 5.56
CA LYS A 140 -25.17 -18.45 5.37
C LYS A 140 -23.98 -18.95 4.55
N ARG A 141 -23.49 -18.14 3.63
CA ARG A 141 -22.37 -18.50 2.74
C ARG A 141 -21.31 -17.40 2.75
N PHE A 142 -20.06 -17.84 2.82
CA PHE A 142 -18.88 -16.99 2.73
C PHE A 142 -18.12 -17.40 1.47
N LEU A 143 -18.14 -16.54 0.46
CA LEU A 143 -17.63 -16.84 -0.88
C LEU A 143 -16.51 -15.86 -1.23
N PRO A 144 -15.33 -16.35 -1.64
CA PRO A 144 -14.25 -15.48 -2.08
C PRO A 144 -14.58 -14.82 -3.43
N LEU A 145 -14.16 -13.57 -3.58
CA LEU A 145 -14.16 -12.86 -4.84
C LEU A 145 -12.75 -12.83 -5.42
N PRO A 146 -12.59 -12.81 -6.75
CA PRO A 146 -11.30 -12.52 -7.35
C PRO A 146 -10.84 -11.11 -6.96
N ASP A 147 -9.53 -10.93 -6.74
CA ASP A 147 -8.94 -9.65 -6.29
C ASP A 147 -8.92 -8.57 -7.39
N ALA A 148 -9.05 -8.96 -8.65
CA ALA A 148 -9.15 -8.07 -9.79
C ALA A 148 -10.51 -7.32 -9.82
N GLU A 149 -10.61 -6.30 -10.63
CA GLU A 149 -11.88 -5.61 -10.88
C GLU A 149 -12.94 -6.63 -11.31
N TYR A 150 -13.83 -6.90 -10.37
CA TYR A 150 -14.82 -7.96 -10.50
C TYR A 150 -15.91 -7.50 -11.46
N ASP A 151 -15.99 -8.17 -12.61
CA ASP A 151 -17.16 -8.16 -13.48
C ASP A 151 -18.04 -9.36 -13.11
N PRO A 152 -19.26 -9.13 -12.56
CA PRO A 152 -20.20 -10.19 -12.25
C PRO A 152 -20.51 -11.08 -13.44
N ASP A 153 -20.50 -10.52 -14.66
CA ASP A 153 -20.81 -11.24 -15.90
C ASP A 153 -19.70 -12.20 -16.29
N GLU A 154 -18.44 -11.92 -15.93
CA GLU A 154 -17.33 -12.84 -16.15
C GLU A 154 -17.36 -14.02 -15.16
N TRP A 155 -17.77 -13.80 -13.94
CA TRP A 155 -17.76 -14.82 -12.89
C TRP A 155 -18.88 -15.86 -13.06
N PHE A 156 -20.00 -15.43 -13.66
CA PHE A 156 -21.17 -16.30 -13.86
C PHE A 156 -21.33 -16.74 -15.30
N CYS A 157 -20.41 -16.39 -16.18
CA CYS A 157 -20.49 -16.68 -17.59
C CYS A 157 -19.78 -17.97 -17.96
N CYS A 158 -20.35 -19.11 -17.56
CA CYS A 158 -20.12 -20.34 -18.32
C CYS A 158 -20.95 -20.26 -19.62
N LYS A 159 -20.51 -19.50 -20.61
CA LYS A 159 -21.00 -19.56 -21.98
C LYS A 159 -20.53 -20.83 -22.68
N HIS A 160 -20.83 -21.99 -22.12
CA HIS A 160 -20.80 -23.21 -22.91
C HIS A 160 -22.24 -23.51 -23.33
N SER A 161 -22.44 -23.33 -24.62
CA SER A 161 -23.57 -23.70 -25.45
C SER A 161 -24.30 -24.98 -25.00
N CYS A 162 -25.22 -24.85 -24.05
CA CYS A 162 -26.28 -25.82 -23.84
C CYS A 162 -27.55 -25.04 -23.58
N ASN A 163 -28.60 -25.32 -24.36
CA ASN A 163 -29.96 -24.78 -24.24
C ASN A 163 -30.64 -25.15 -22.92
N SER A 164 -30.00 -24.98 -21.79
CA SER A 164 -30.57 -25.10 -20.47
C SER A 164 -30.49 -23.74 -19.80
N VAL A 165 -31.62 -23.26 -19.36
CA VAL A 165 -31.80 -22.08 -18.50
C VAL A 165 -30.63 -21.97 -17.55
N SER A 166 -29.68 -21.06 -17.82
CA SER A 166 -28.58 -20.76 -16.95
C SER A 166 -29.18 -20.22 -15.66
N ASN A 167 -29.31 -21.08 -14.64
CA ASN A 167 -29.41 -20.63 -13.28
C ASN A 167 -28.09 -19.94 -12.95
N SER A 168 -27.91 -18.70 -13.42
CA SER A 168 -26.86 -17.83 -12.95
C SER A 168 -27.00 -17.82 -11.43
N VAL A 169 -25.96 -18.23 -10.71
CA VAL A 169 -25.96 -18.23 -9.25
C VAL A 169 -25.94 -16.76 -8.82
N GLN A 170 -27.11 -16.12 -8.82
CA GLN A 170 -27.22 -14.77 -8.34
C GLN A 170 -26.87 -14.72 -6.86
N PRO A 171 -26.06 -13.73 -6.44
CA PRO A 171 -25.79 -13.49 -5.04
C PRO A 171 -27.09 -13.34 -4.24
N GLN A 172 -27.21 -14.11 -3.16
CA GLN A 172 -28.39 -14.08 -2.28
C GLN A 172 -28.19 -13.02 -1.18
N GLU A 173 -29.29 -12.59 -0.58
CA GLU A 173 -29.26 -11.65 0.55
C GLU A 173 -28.43 -12.12 1.75
N SER A 174 -28.29 -13.43 1.91
CA SER A 174 -27.56 -14.09 3.00
C SER A 174 -26.11 -14.44 2.64
N ASP A 175 -25.59 -13.94 1.52
CA ASP A 175 -24.21 -14.19 1.10
C ASP A 175 -23.28 -13.08 1.59
N TYR A 176 -22.11 -13.49 2.08
CA TYR A 176 -20.98 -12.64 2.36
C TYR A 176 -19.91 -12.91 1.29
N LEU A 177 -19.80 -12.02 0.31
CA LEU A 177 -18.78 -12.12 -0.73
C LEU A 177 -17.59 -11.28 -0.27
N TYR A 178 -16.39 -11.86 -0.26
CA TYR A 178 -15.22 -11.16 0.26
C TYR A 178 -14.06 -11.11 -0.73
N GLY A 179 -13.44 -9.95 -0.82
CA GLY A 179 -12.14 -9.70 -1.46
C GLY A 179 -11.04 -9.52 -0.42
N SER A 180 -9.87 -9.06 -0.87
CA SER A 180 -8.69 -8.84 -0.01
C SER A 180 -8.88 -7.68 0.99
N CYS A 181 -9.52 -6.59 0.57
CA CYS A 181 -9.72 -5.37 1.38
C CYS A 181 -11.16 -4.85 1.36
N PHE A 182 -12.07 -5.57 0.74
CA PHE A 182 -13.48 -5.19 0.64
C PHE A 182 -14.40 -6.41 0.73
N SER A 183 -15.67 -6.15 0.99
CA SER A 183 -16.75 -7.15 0.96
C SER A 183 -17.87 -6.65 0.06
N VAL A 184 -18.59 -7.58 -0.56
CA VAL A 184 -19.76 -7.26 -1.38
C VAL A 184 -20.99 -7.85 -0.73
N LEU A 185 -21.94 -6.98 -0.37
CA LEU A 185 -23.12 -7.32 0.42
C LEU A 185 -24.40 -6.84 -0.27
N HIS A 186 -25.48 -7.57 -0.04
CA HIS A 186 -26.79 -7.23 -0.62
C HIS A 186 -27.39 -5.97 0.04
N LYS A 187 -28.03 -5.10 -0.77
CA LYS A 187 -28.63 -3.85 -0.31
C LYS A 187 -29.65 -4.03 0.83
N SER A 188 -30.38 -5.14 0.86
CA SER A 188 -31.44 -5.39 1.85
C SER A 188 -30.97 -5.48 3.30
N ILE A 189 -29.66 -5.73 3.51
CA ILE A 189 -29.09 -5.81 4.85
C ILE A 189 -28.90 -4.46 5.53
N PHE A 190 -28.78 -3.40 4.73
CA PHE A 190 -28.54 -2.06 5.28
C PHE A 190 -29.81 -1.48 5.89
N ALA A 191 -29.64 -0.74 6.98
CA ALA A 191 -30.72 -0.04 7.67
C ALA A 191 -30.93 1.36 7.07
N SER A 192 -31.96 2.09 7.52
CA SER A 192 -32.23 3.48 7.13
C SER A 192 -31.13 4.47 7.58
N ASN A 193 -30.18 4.00 8.38
CA ASN A 193 -29.07 4.82 8.90
C ASN A 193 -27.90 5.00 7.93
N VAL A 194 -28.11 4.67 6.67
CA VAL A 194 -27.19 4.94 5.58
C VAL A 194 -27.81 5.86 4.54
N CYS A 195 -27.02 6.73 3.97
CA CYS A 195 -27.36 7.52 2.80
C CYS A 195 -26.92 6.75 1.56
N THR A 196 -27.85 6.50 0.65
CA THR A 196 -27.57 5.90 -0.65
C THR A 196 -27.85 6.93 -1.73
N ASP A 197 -26.83 7.57 -2.24
CA ASP A 197 -26.90 8.21 -3.53
C ASP A 197 -26.73 7.17 -4.64
N ASN A 198 -27.11 7.48 -5.87
CA ASN A 198 -27.20 6.53 -6.99
C ASN A 198 -26.01 5.55 -7.15
N LYS A 199 -24.86 5.85 -6.60
CA LYS A 199 -23.63 5.03 -6.72
C LYS A 199 -22.86 4.85 -5.42
N THR A 200 -23.21 5.54 -4.35
CA THR A 200 -22.41 5.55 -3.11
C THR A 200 -23.21 5.14 -1.89
N LEU A 201 -22.55 4.51 -0.94
CA LEU A 201 -23.06 4.15 0.38
C LEU A 201 -22.26 4.93 1.43
N SER A 202 -22.94 5.76 2.22
CA SER A 202 -22.34 6.58 3.27
C SER A 202 -23.11 6.47 4.58
N CYS A 203 -22.41 6.64 5.71
CA CYS A 203 -23.03 6.75 7.02
C CYS A 203 -23.83 8.05 7.11
N ASN A 204 -25.13 8.00 7.50
CA ASN A 204 -25.96 9.20 7.60
C ASN A 204 -25.56 10.13 8.77
N LYS A 205 -24.80 9.64 9.76
CA LYS A 205 -24.38 10.40 10.94
C LYS A 205 -23.08 11.18 10.73
N CYS A 206 -22.05 10.54 10.16
CA CYS A 206 -20.73 11.17 10.00
C CYS A 206 -20.35 11.40 8.52
N LEU A 207 -21.20 10.97 7.58
CA LEU A 207 -21.02 11.08 6.13
C LEU A 207 -19.77 10.34 5.60
N LEU A 208 -19.18 9.44 6.43
CA LEU A 208 -18.09 8.59 5.98
C LEU A 208 -18.57 7.77 4.78
N HIS A 209 -17.81 7.83 3.69
CA HIS A 209 -17.99 6.95 2.54
C HIS A 209 -17.60 5.53 2.94
N ILE A 210 -18.55 4.60 2.85
CA ILE A 210 -18.39 3.21 3.25
C ILE A 210 -18.13 2.32 2.04
N GLY A 211 -18.78 2.63 0.91
CA GLY A 211 -18.68 1.81 -0.27
C GLY A 211 -19.42 2.36 -1.47
N THR A 212 -19.42 1.59 -2.55
CA THR A 212 -20.03 1.95 -3.83
C THR A 212 -21.06 0.91 -4.25
N PHE A 213 -22.07 1.37 -5.00
CA PHE A 213 -23.03 0.47 -5.63
C PHE A 213 -22.29 -0.42 -6.63
N HIS A 214 -22.57 -1.69 -6.53
CA HIS A 214 -22.16 -2.72 -7.46
C HIS A 214 -23.40 -3.25 -8.19
N ALA A 215 -23.27 -4.10 -9.17
CA ALA A 215 -24.41 -4.65 -9.91
C ALA A 215 -25.40 -5.42 -9.00
N TYR A 216 -26.62 -5.67 -9.47
CA TYR A 216 -27.61 -6.59 -8.85
C TYR A 216 -28.01 -6.30 -7.39
N ASN A 217 -28.20 -5.04 -7.02
CA ASN A 217 -28.51 -4.63 -5.64
C ASN A 217 -27.41 -4.96 -4.61
N LEU A 218 -26.18 -5.04 -5.04
CA LEU A 218 -25.02 -5.25 -4.20
C LEU A 218 -24.28 -3.94 -3.94
N PHE A 219 -23.67 -3.84 -2.76
CA PHE A 219 -22.71 -2.79 -2.41
C PHE A 219 -21.34 -3.40 -2.13
N LYS A 220 -20.32 -2.87 -2.79
CA LYS A 220 -18.92 -3.09 -2.42
C LYS A 220 -18.59 -2.17 -1.25
N ILE A 221 -18.27 -2.73 -0.10
CA ILE A 221 -17.90 -2.01 1.12
C ILE A 221 -16.44 -2.23 1.48
N TRP A 222 -15.78 -1.18 1.92
CA TRP A 222 -14.40 -1.25 2.37
C TRP A 222 -14.33 -1.78 3.80
N ASN A 223 -13.56 -2.84 4.01
CA ASN A 223 -13.48 -3.51 5.30
C ASN A 223 -12.99 -2.57 6.41
N CYS A 224 -12.08 -1.64 6.11
CA CYS A 224 -11.58 -0.63 7.05
C CYS A 224 -12.63 0.42 7.46
N CYS A 225 -13.80 0.47 6.83
CA CYS A 225 -14.87 1.42 7.13
C CYS A 225 -15.98 0.85 8.02
N VAL A 226 -15.92 -0.43 8.34
CA VAL A 226 -16.99 -1.12 9.10
C VAL A 226 -16.43 -1.95 10.25
N ASP A 227 -17.23 -2.06 11.31
CA ASP A 227 -17.03 -2.97 12.43
C ASP A 227 -18.22 -3.90 12.57
N TYR A 228 -18.05 -5.00 13.28
CA TYR A 228 -19.12 -5.98 13.54
C TYR A 228 -19.42 -6.08 15.04
N LYS A 229 -20.68 -6.03 15.40
CA LYS A 229 -21.14 -6.17 16.79
C LYS A 229 -22.08 -7.36 16.90
N PRO A 230 -21.72 -8.41 17.67
CA PRO A 230 -22.62 -9.51 17.99
C PRO A 230 -23.81 -9.06 18.82
N GLU A 231 -24.97 -9.70 18.62
CA GLU A 231 -26.22 -9.38 19.32
C GLU A 231 -26.09 -9.46 20.85
N ASN A 232 -25.39 -10.48 21.34
CA ASN A 232 -25.28 -10.78 22.78
C ASN A 232 -23.99 -10.27 23.43
N SER A 233 -23.20 -9.42 22.75
CA SER A 233 -21.92 -8.93 23.25
C SER A 233 -21.93 -7.40 23.45
N THR A 234 -21.40 -6.98 24.57
CA THR A 234 -21.09 -5.55 24.83
C THR A 234 -19.85 -5.10 24.08
N LEU A 235 -19.01 -6.04 23.62
CA LEU A 235 -17.80 -5.77 22.88
C LEU A 235 -18.12 -5.74 21.38
N SER A 236 -17.90 -4.60 20.74
CA SER A 236 -17.82 -4.54 19.29
C SER A 236 -16.48 -5.14 18.85
N ILE A 237 -16.51 -6.08 17.91
CA ILE A 237 -15.27 -6.47 17.24
C ILE A 237 -14.92 -5.33 16.30
N THR A 238 -13.97 -4.52 16.72
CA THR A 238 -13.30 -3.60 15.82
C THR A 238 -12.74 -4.40 14.68
N ASN A 239 -13.10 -4.01 13.49
CA ASN A 239 -12.60 -4.69 12.32
C ASN A 239 -11.08 -4.75 12.39
N ALA A 240 -10.58 -5.96 12.37
CA ALA A 240 -9.15 -6.22 12.45
C ALA A 240 -8.38 -5.77 11.19
N THR A 241 -9.04 -5.25 10.15
CA THR A 241 -8.31 -4.75 8.97
C THR A 241 -7.59 -3.46 9.32
N ASN A 242 -6.28 -3.53 9.21
CA ASN A 242 -5.45 -2.35 9.28
C ASN A 242 -5.58 -1.57 7.95
N PRO A 243 -6.06 -0.32 7.95
CA PRO A 243 -6.22 0.49 6.74
C PRO A 243 -4.93 0.61 5.91
N LEU A 244 -3.77 0.54 6.55
CA LEU A 244 -2.49 0.53 5.87
C LEU A 244 -2.26 -0.76 5.06
N ASN A 245 -2.64 -1.91 5.62
CA ASN A 245 -2.55 -3.17 4.87
C ASN A 245 -3.47 -3.16 3.66
N ASP A 246 -4.70 -2.66 3.82
CA ASP A 246 -5.66 -2.53 2.72
C ASP A 246 -5.11 -1.60 1.62
N PHE A 247 -4.51 -0.46 2.02
CA PHE A 247 -3.83 0.44 1.10
C PHE A 247 -2.69 -0.25 0.35
N LEU A 248 -1.81 -0.96 1.05
CA LEU A 248 -0.68 -1.64 0.43
C LEU A 248 -1.12 -2.75 -0.53
N ILE A 249 -2.15 -3.51 -0.18
CA ILE A 249 -2.72 -4.55 -1.05
C ILE A 249 -3.27 -3.91 -2.32
N LEU A 250 -4.11 -2.88 -2.20
CA LEU A 250 -4.72 -2.19 -3.34
C LEU A 250 -3.68 -1.60 -4.28
N ILE A 251 -2.65 -0.91 -3.73
CA ILE A 251 -1.61 -0.31 -4.55
C ILE A 251 -0.72 -1.36 -5.21
N LYS A 252 -0.33 -2.42 -4.49
CA LYS A 252 0.46 -3.53 -5.07
C LYS A 252 -0.25 -4.18 -6.24
N THR A 253 -1.53 -4.48 -6.09
CA THR A 253 -2.36 -5.02 -7.16
C THR A 253 -2.39 -4.06 -8.36
N SER A 254 -2.67 -2.78 -8.11
CA SER A 254 -2.71 -1.76 -9.18
C SER A 254 -1.36 -1.57 -9.88
N LEU A 255 -0.23 -1.62 -9.16
CA LEU A 255 1.12 -1.53 -9.74
C LEU A 255 1.50 -2.76 -10.57
N SER A 256 0.91 -3.93 -10.28
CA SER A 256 1.20 -5.17 -11.00
C SER A 256 0.50 -5.27 -12.34
N GLU A 257 -0.65 -4.62 -12.49
CA GLU A 257 -1.50 -4.76 -13.67
C GLU A 257 -1.01 -3.92 -14.84
N ILE A 258 -0.51 -2.71 -14.60
CA ILE A 258 -0.20 -1.79 -15.68
C ILE A 258 1.06 -0.96 -15.39
N LEU A 259 1.99 -0.97 -16.33
CA LEU A 259 3.22 -0.19 -16.25
C LEU A 259 2.96 1.29 -16.57
N GLY A 260 3.10 2.15 -15.57
CA GLY A 260 3.17 3.60 -15.77
C GLY A 260 1.86 4.37 -15.64
N GLU A 261 0.77 3.73 -15.26
CA GLU A 261 -0.48 4.43 -14.98
C GLU A 261 -0.45 5.16 -13.64
N GLU A 262 -1.10 6.31 -13.60
CA GLU A 262 -1.34 7.05 -12.38
C GLU A 262 -2.52 6.42 -11.62
N ILE A 263 -2.34 6.19 -10.34
CA ILE A 263 -3.37 5.64 -9.46
C ILE A 263 -3.98 6.79 -8.67
N VAL A 264 -5.29 6.91 -8.69
CA VAL A 264 -6.04 7.92 -7.95
C VAL A 264 -6.96 7.23 -6.96
N LEU A 265 -6.66 7.35 -5.68
CA LEU A 265 -7.57 6.98 -4.60
C LEU A 265 -8.41 8.19 -4.24
N GLN A 266 -9.74 8.07 -4.30
CA GLN A 266 -10.62 9.17 -3.99
C GLN A 266 -11.75 8.78 -3.04
N THR A 267 -12.21 9.75 -2.28
CA THR A 267 -13.41 9.63 -1.42
C THR A 267 -14.08 10.99 -1.27
N SER A 268 -15.37 10.99 -0.97
CA SER A 268 -16.12 12.21 -0.66
C SER A 268 -16.74 12.12 0.73
N ILE A 269 -16.61 13.18 1.52
CA ILE A 269 -17.26 13.33 2.82
C ILE A 269 -18.06 14.63 2.80
N GLY A 270 -19.37 14.49 2.70
CA GLY A 270 -20.24 15.64 2.45
C GLY A 270 -19.87 16.33 1.14
N LYS A 271 -19.47 17.61 1.22
CA LYS A 271 -19.05 18.41 0.05
C LYS A 271 -17.53 18.42 -0.18
N GLN A 272 -16.77 17.69 0.60
CA GLN A 272 -15.31 17.64 0.49
C GLN A 272 -14.87 16.37 -0.22
N THR A 273 -14.02 16.51 -1.24
CA THR A 273 -13.38 15.41 -1.93
C THR A 273 -11.91 15.33 -1.53
N HIS A 274 -11.49 14.14 -1.14
CA HIS A 274 -10.12 13.80 -0.79
C HIS A 274 -9.56 12.91 -1.88
N ARG A 275 -8.37 13.24 -2.40
CA ARG A 275 -7.69 12.47 -3.44
C ARG A 275 -6.24 12.26 -3.05
N LEU A 276 -5.76 11.05 -3.22
CA LEU A 276 -4.36 10.69 -3.15
C LEU A 276 -3.94 10.17 -4.53
N LEU A 277 -3.16 10.99 -5.23
CA LEU A 277 -2.61 10.66 -6.54
C LEU A 277 -1.25 9.99 -6.34
N ILE A 278 -1.01 8.88 -7.03
CA ILE A 278 0.22 8.10 -6.93
C ILE A 278 0.70 7.78 -8.35
N LYS A 279 1.87 8.28 -8.71
CA LYS A 279 2.48 8.06 -10.01
C LYS A 279 3.74 7.20 -9.87
N PRO A 280 3.73 5.97 -10.36
CA PRO A 280 4.91 5.11 -10.34
C PRO A 280 6.05 5.70 -11.19
N MET A 281 7.26 5.70 -10.64
CA MET A 281 8.48 6.08 -11.35
C MET A 281 9.38 4.89 -11.62
N ASP A 282 9.55 4.02 -10.65
CA ASP A 282 10.39 2.82 -10.72
C ASP A 282 9.79 1.75 -9.81
N CYS A 283 9.22 0.71 -10.39
CA CYS A 283 8.58 -0.40 -9.65
C CYS A 283 9.55 -1.56 -9.34
N LYS A 284 10.82 -1.46 -9.74
CA LYS A 284 11.82 -2.52 -9.56
C LYS A 284 13.04 -2.05 -8.79
N LEU A 285 12.85 -1.12 -7.87
CA LEU A 285 13.91 -0.60 -7.03
C LEU A 285 14.23 -1.56 -5.89
N ASN A 286 15.50 -1.86 -5.71
CA ASN A 286 15.98 -2.50 -4.48
C ASN A 286 16.32 -1.40 -3.46
N LEU A 287 15.48 -1.28 -2.45
CA LEU A 287 15.67 -0.34 -1.35
C LEU A 287 16.42 -1.06 -0.22
N ILE A 288 17.59 -0.51 0.16
CA ILE A 288 18.38 -1.05 1.25
C ILE A 288 18.33 -0.04 2.40
N THR A 289 17.97 -0.51 3.59
CA THR A 289 17.79 0.32 4.79
C THR A 289 18.39 -0.36 6.03
N GLU A 290 18.49 0.39 7.12
CA GLU A 290 18.71 -0.21 8.43
C GLU A 290 17.58 -1.18 8.80
N PRO A 291 17.83 -2.22 9.61
CA PRO A 291 16.80 -3.10 10.15
C PRO A 291 15.81 -2.35 11.06
N ASP A 292 14.56 -2.81 11.09
CA ASP A 292 13.46 -2.16 11.82
C ASP A 292 13.66 -2.10 13.36
N HIS A 293 14.61 -2.87 13.93
CA HIS A 293 14.81 -3.02 15.38
C HIS A 293 16.22 -2.68 15.88
N VAL A 294 17.04 -2.00 15.08
CA VAL A 294 18.38 -1.59 15.54
C VAL A 294 18.30 -0.24 16.23
N THR A 295 18.40 -0.26 17.57
CA THR A 295 18.89 0.90 18.32
C THR A 295 20.37 1.05 17.97
N VAL A 296 20.70 2.09 17.23
CA VAL A 296 22.05 2.40 16.68
C VAL A 296 23.11 2.66 17.80
N CYS A 297 22.82 2.31 19.03
CA CYS A 297 23.66 2.67 20.18
C CYS A 297 24.83 1.75 20.47
N ASP A 298 24.82 0.50 19.96
CA ASP A 298 25.74 -0.54 20.52
C ASP A 298 26.61 -1.30 19.51
N THR A 299 26.53 -1.02 18.21
CA THR A 299 27.39 -1.72 17.24
C THR A 299 28.06 -0.77 16.26
N ASP A 300 29.38 -0.85 16.13
CA ASP A 300 30.15 -0.14 15.12
C ASP A 300 29.82 -0.59 13.68
N THR A 301 29.06 -1.67 13.53
CA THR A 301 28.70 -2.25 12.22
C THR A 301 27.21 -2.56 12.14
N ILE A 302 26.54 -1.99 11.14
CA ILE A 302 25.13 -2.21 10.86
C ILE A 302 24.99 -3.08 9.61
N SER A 303 24.34 -4.23 9.77
CA SER A 303 23.94 -5.09 8.65
C SER A 303 22.66 -4.54 8.02
N LEU A 304 22.75 -4.06 6.79
CA LEU A 304 21.60 -3.47 6.09
C LEU A 304 20.70 -4.55 5.52
N GLN A 305 19.40 -4.22 5.37
CA GLN A 305 18.39 -5.11 4.81
C GLN A 305 17.90 -4.58 3.46
N GLN A 306 17.76 -5.50 2.50
CA GLN A 306 17.22 -5.20 1.19
C GLN A 306 15.73 -5.55 1.13
N LYS A 307 14.92 -4.62 0.59
CA LYS A 307 13.49 -4.78 0.34
C LYS A 307 13.20 -4.38 -1.11
N TYR A 308 12.28 -5.05 -1.77
CA TYR A 308 11.77 -4.59 -3.06
C TYR A 308 10.83 -3.42 -2.85
N ALA A 309 10.94 -2.38 -3.66
CA ALA A 309 10.13 -1.19 -3.51
C ALA A 309 9.77 -0.57 -4.86
N ALA A 310 8.62 0.10 -4.88
CA ALA A 310 8.29 1.05 -5.93
C ALA A 310 8.65 2.47 -5.46
N LYS A 311 9.36 3.20 -6.30
CA LYS A 311 9.59 4.65 -6.15
C LYS A 311 8.45 5.37 -6.82
N VAL A 312 7.76 6.23 -6.08
CA VAL A 312 6.55 6.89 -6.55
C VAL A 312 6.61 8.40 -6.31
N LEU A 313 5.95 9.14 -7.18
CA LEU A 313 5.51 10.51 -6.89
C LEU A 313 4.10 10.45 -6.34
N TYR A 314 3.80 11.24 -5.32
CA TYR A 314 2.46 11.33 -4.79
C TYR A 314 2.06 12.75 -4.46
N LYS A 315 0.75 13.01 -4.54
CA LYS A 315 0.14 14.29 -4.21
C LYS A 315 -1.18 14.03 -3.49
N TYR A 316 -1.43 14.79 -2.42
CA TYR A 316 -2.71 14.75 -1.73
C TYR A 316 -3.47 16.05 -1.98
N GLU A 317 -4.73 15.93 -2.39
CA GLU A 317 -5.62 17.06 -2.67
C GLU A 317 -6.88 16.97 -1.83
N LYS A 318 -7.27 18.10 -1.27
CA LYS A 318 -8.53 18.26 -0.55
C LYS A 318 -9.29 19.44 -1.16
N ASN A 319 -10.30 19.15 -1.95
CA ASN A 319 -11.06 20.15 -2.69
C ASN A 319 -12.50 20.23 -2.18
N LYS A 320 -13.06 21.45 -2.19
CA LYS A 320 -14.47 21.70 -1.84
C LYS A 320 -15.42 21.43 -2.99
N GLU A 321 -14.95 21.38 -4.22
CA GLU A 321 -15.75 21.18 -5.43
C GLU A 321 -15.36 19.88 -6.11
N PHE A 322 -16.39 19.17 -6.52
CA PHE A 322 -16.27 17.93 -7.29
C PHE A 322 -15.99 18.27 -8.75
N THR A 323 -14.75 18.50 -9.11
CA THR A 323 -14.36 18.46 -10.53
C THR A 323 -14.02 17.02 -10.87
N ILE A 324 -14.96 16.36 -11.54
CA ILE A 324 -14.66 15.09 -12.22
C ILE A 324 -13.68 15.45 -13.32
N ILE A 325 -12.40 15.21 -13.09
CA ILE A 325 -11.42 15.23 -14.17
C ILE A 325 -11.63 13.92 -14.93
N THR A 326 -12.59 13.96 -15.87
CA THR A 326 -12.85 12.87 -16.79
C THR A 326 -11.72 12.84 -17.84
N ASN A 327 -11.16 11.63 -18.03
CA ASN A 327 -10.42 11.21 -19.20
C ASN A 327 -8.96 11.69 -19.36
N TYR A 328 -8.10 11.37 -18.41
CA TYR A 328 -6.73 11.09 -18.78
C TYR A 328 -6.61 9.60 -19.14
N LEU A 329 -6.20 9.31 -20.36
CA LEU A 329 -6.04 7.97 -20.97
C LEU A 329 -4.96 7.16 -20.25
N ASN A 330 -4.72 7.11 -19.04
CA ASN A 330 -3.78 6.28 -18.30
C ASN A 330 -3.89 6.55 -16.78
N VAL A 331 -5.13 6.67 -16.26
CA VAL A 331 -5.36 6.90 -14.84
C VAL A 331 -6.32 5.84 -14.33
N LYS A 332 -5.91 5.11 -13.30
CA LYS A 332 -6.74 4.13 -12.61
C LYS A 332 -7.39 4.77 -11.39
N TYR A 333 -8.71 4.84 -11.37
CA TYR A 333 -9.48 5.43 -10.28
C TYR A 333 -10.03 4.36 -9.34
N HIS A 334 -9.87 4.60 -8.03
CA HIS A 334 -10.47 3.78 -6.99
C HIS A 334 -11.25 4.67 -6.02
N ASP A 335 -12.57 4.44 -5.91
CA ASP A 335 -13.39 5.04 -4.86
C ASP A 335 -13.20 4.23 -3.58
N VAL A 336 -12.56 4.80 -2.56
CA VAL A 336 -12.13 4.12 -1.34
C VAL A 336 -12.60 4.83 -0.08
N GLY A 337 -12.49 4.17 1.07
CA GLY A 337 -12.74 4.83 2.36
C GLY A 337 -11.64 5.82 2.75
N LEU A 338 -12.01 6.91 3.46
CA LEU A 338 -11.03 7.89 3.95
C LEU A 338 -9.92 7.27 4.81
N PRO A 339 -10.20 6.31 5.71
CA PRO A 339 -9.14 5.69 6.51
C PRO A 339 -8.00 5.09 5.68
N LEU A 340 -8.32 4.55 4.51
CA LEU A 340 -7.33 3.98 3.59
C LEU A 340 -6.44 5.07 2.97
N ILE A 341 -7.04 6.21 2.56
CA ILE A 341 -6.30 7.37 2.03
C ILE A 341 -5.37 7.95 3.10
N GLU A 342 -5.87 8.15 4.32
CA GLU A 342 -5.09 8.71 5.43
C GLU A 342 -3.92 7.81 5.83
N ALA A 343 -4.15 6.50 5.92
CA ALA A 343 -3.11 5.53 6.23
C ALA A 343 -2.03 5.51 5.13
N GLY A 344 -2.44 5.50 3.87
CA GLY A 344 -1.53 5.56 2.72
C GLY A 344 -0.73 6.86 2.67
N LEU A 345 -1.37 8.01 2.91
CA LEU A 345 -0.70 9.30 2.97
C LEU A 345 0.35 9.35 4.10
N ASN A 346 0.01 8.88 5.30
CA ASN A 346 0.93 8.84 6.44
C ASN A 346 2.12 7.92 6.18
N TYR A 347 1.89 6.78 5.53
CA TYR A 347 2.93 5.86 5.11
C TYR A 347 3.89 6.52 4.11
N LEU A 348 3.37 7.15 3.07
CA LEU A 348 4.16 7.86 2.05
C LEU A 348 4.93 9.03 2.64
N LEU A 349 4.32 9.83 3.51
CA LEU A 349 4.99 10.92 4.24
C LEU A 349 6.15 10.40 5.09
N SER A 350 5.98 9.25 5.74
CA SER A 350 7.05 8.61 6.52
C SER A 350 8.20 8.15 5.62
N SER A 351 7.90 7.59 4.46
CA SER A 351 8.92 7.18 3.49
C SER A 351 9.67 8.39 2.89
N THR A 352 8.97 9.52 2.67
CA THR A 352 9.58 10.77 2.19
C THR A 352 10.60 11.33 3.16
N LYS A 353 10.42 11.14 4.47
CA LYS A 353 11.39 11.59 5.49
C LYS A 353 12.75 10.92 5.34
N ARG A 354 12.83 9.77 4.69
CA ARG A 354 14.07 9.04 4.38
C ARG A 354 14.90 9.67 3.27
N LEU A 355 14.44 10.77 2.68
CA LEU A 355 15.13 11.53 1.67
C LEU A 355 15.54 12.91 2.20
N PRO A 356 16.67 13.46 1.74
CA PRO A 356 17.03 14.86 1.97
C PRO A 356 15.95 15.80 1.44
N HIS A 357 15.77 16.94 2.10
CA HIS A 357 14.70 17.89 1.75
C HIS A 357 14.68 18.29 0.27
N VAL A 358 15.85 18.49 -0.34
CA VAL A 358 15.99 18.85 -1.76
C VAL A 358 15.50 17.76 -2.75
N TYR A 359 15.45 16.52 -2.31
CA TYR A 359 15.00 15.39 -3.14
C TYR A 359 13.57 14.96 -2.84
N ARG A 360 12.89 15.60 -1.87
CA ARG A 360 11.51 15.24 -1.49
C ARG A 360 10.47 15.70 -2.48
N THR A 361 10.73 16.79 -3.21
CA THR A 361 9.82 17.36 -4.20
C THR A 361 10.42 17.19 -5.59
N ALA A 362 9.65 16.61 -6.51
CA ALA A 362 10.13 16.38 -7.89
C ALA A 362 9.47 17.31 -8.91
N ALA A 363 8.27 17.79 -8.63
CA ALA A 363 7.49 18.71 -9.46
C ALA A 363 6.59 19.56 -8.56
N ILE A 364 5.85 20.50 -9.14
CA ILE A 364 4.92 21.35 -8.39
C ILE A 364 3.91 20.46 -7.63
N ASP A 365 3.95 20.51 -6.31
CA ASP A 365 3.07 19.82 -5.37
C ASP A 365 3.19 18.28 -5.30
N TYR A 366 4.15 17.66 -6.03
CA TYR A 366 4.39 16.22 -5.90
C TYR A 366 5.57 15.93 -4.99
N PHE A 367 5.36 15.00 -4.07
CA PHE A 367 6.38 14.48 -3.18
C PHE A 367 6.86 13.11 -3.65
N LEU A 368 8.09 12.78 -3.32
CA LEU A 368 8.69 11.50 -3.63
C LEU A 368 8.63 10.58 -2.41
N GLY A 369 8.23 9.33 -2.63
CA GLY A 369 8.15 8.30 -1.59
C GLY A 369 8.45 6.91 -2.12
N TYR A 370 8.46 5.94 -1.20
CA TYR A 370 8.68 4.53 -1.51
C TYR A 370 7.51 3.71 -0.98
N ILE A 371 7.12 2.69 -1.75
CA ILE A 371 6.14 1.67 -1.35
C ILE A 371 6.87 0.33 -1.38
N ILE A 372 6.96 -0.35 -0.23
CA ILE A 372 7.54 -1.68 -0.14
C ILE A 372 6.56 -2.68 -0.78
N LEU A 373 7.07 -3.47 -1.72
CA LEU A 373 6.30 -4.43 -2.52
C LEU A 373 6.25 -5.82 -1.89
#